data_20dae84ad1bb6e79a56ed49611eb0a9a
#
_entry.id   20dae84ad1bb6e79a56ed49611eb0a9a
#
_cell.length_a   1.000
_cell.length_b   1.000
_cell.length_c   1.000
_cell.angle_alpha   90.00
_cell.angle_beta   90.00
_cell.angle_gamma   90.00
#
_symmetry.space_group_name_H-M   'P 1'
#
loop_
_entity.id
_entity.type
_entity.pdbx_description
1 polymer ?
#
loop_
_entity_poly.entity_id
_entity_poly.type
_entity_poly.pdbx_seq_one_letter_code
_entity_poly.pdbx_strand_id
1 'polypeptide(L)'
;GFLPEASAADIRALKKKYSELYNGEDVVEKVRTDKRFDSMWESENGRSNLRMLLLARLHEPVTYGAIVIDHALKAGFLGGGLDGVDEKALSRVLGRHDKNFVFKIAKRHDELFPDKPLKQRFEKSLKGDFRAACLGICFGANESDLSRVGEAAGGE
;
A
#
# COMPACT_ATOMS: atom_id res chain seq x y z
N GLY A 1 17.80 19.93 -6.74
CA GLY A 1 17.60 18.48 -6.76
C GLY A 1 16.21 18.08 -7.18
N PHE A 2 16.14 17.05 -7.97
CA PHE A 2 14.88 16.50 -8.46
C PHE A 2 14.26 15.60 -7.36
N LEU A 3 12.93 15.53 -7.26
CA LEU A 3 12.21 14.66 -6.29
C LEU A 3 12.74 13.22 -6.17
N PRO A 4 13.22 12.56 -7.26
CA PRO A 4 13.80 11.21 -7.18
C PRO A 4 15.03 11.08 -6.27
N GLU A 5 15.79 12.14 -6.09
CA GLU A 5 17.03 12.16 -5.29
C GLU A 5 16.78 12.70 -3.86
N ALA A 6 15.60 13.23 -3.60
CA ALA A 6 15.27 13.83 -2.31
C ALA A 6 15.26 12.78 -1.19
N SER A 7 15.90 13.11 -0.07
CA SER A 7 15.88 12.31 1.15
C SER A 7 14.51 12.38 1.86
N ALA A 8 14.29 11.51 2.83
CA ALA A 8 13.08 11.57 3.67
C ALA A 8 12.98 12.90 4.44
N ALA A 9 14.12 13.51 4.80
CA ALA A 9 14.16 14.83 5.44
C ALA A 9 13.72 15.93 4.47
N ASP A 10 14.18 15.88 3.22
CA ASP A 10 13.77 16.84 2.18
C ASP A 10 12.28 16.75 1.88
N ILE A 11 11.74 15.55 1.82
CA ILE A 11 10.29 15.34 1.62
C ILE A 11 9.47 15.91 2.78
N ARG A 12 9.93 15.72 4.03
CA ARG A 12 9.25 16.35 5.19
C ARG A 12 9.32 17.88 5.13
N ALA A 13 10.49 18.43 4.79
CA ALA A 13 10.68 19.87 4.65
C ALA A 13 9.78 20.44 3.53
N LEU A 14 9.71 19.75 2.40
CA LEU A 14 8.82 20.12 1.29
C LEU A 14 7.35 20.16 1.72
N LYS A 15 6.86 19.12 2.40
CA LYS A 15 5.47 19.06 2.90
C LYS A 15 5.16 20.23 3.83
N LYS A 16 6.06 20.48 4.78
CA LYS A 16 5.92 21.59 5.73
C LYS A 16 5.89 22.93 4.97
N LYS A 17 6.84 23.15 4.07
CA LYS A 17 6.92 24.40 3.31
C LYS A 17 5.71 24.62 2.40
N TYR A 18 5.21 23.55 1.78
CA TYR A 18 3.99 23.61 0.98
C TYR A 18 2.79 24.06 1.83
N SER A 19 2.58 23.42 2.98
CA SER A 19 1.51 23.76 3.91
C SER A 19 1.58 25.22 4.39
N GLU A 20 2.80 25.72 4.68
CA GLU A 20 3.01 27.13 5.05
C GLU A 20 2.63 28.12 3.93
N LEU A 21 2.95 27.76 2.66
CA LEU A 21 2.70 28.63 1.52
C LEU A 21 1.25 28.61 1.03
N TYR A 22 0.53 27.50 1.26
CA TYR A 22 -0.82 27.27 0.76
C TYR A 22 -1.86 27.11 1.87
N ASN A 23 -1.75 27.94 2.90
CA ASN A 23 -2.76 28.06 3.98
C ASN A 23 -3.14 26.74 4.66
N GLY A 24 -2.17 25.86 4.88
CA GLY A 24 -2.42 24.58 5.54
C GLY A 24 -2.80 23.43 4.60
N GLU A 25 -2.81 23.65 3.27
CA GLU A 25 -3.07 22.55 2.31
C GLU A 25 -2.01 21.44 2.41
N ASP A 26 -2.45 20.19 2.33
CA ASP A 26 -1.57 19.04 2.24
C ASP A 26 -1.21 18.74 0.78
N VAL A 27 0.08 18.78 0.46
CA VAL A 27 0.58 18.47 -0.90
C VAL A 27 0.25 17.06 -1.35
N VAL A 28 0.17 16.09 -0.44
CA VAL A 28 -0.19 14.69 -0.77
C VAL A 28 -1.64 14.64 -1.23
N GLU A 29 -2.52 15.29 -0.49
CA GLU A 29 -3.93 15.39 -0.84
C GLU A 29 -4.13 16.15 -2.15
N LYS A 30 -3.37 17.22 -2.34
CA LYS A 30 -3.39 17.96 -3.60
C LYS A 30 -3.00 17.11 -4.80
N VAL A 31 -1.90 16.36 -4.71
CA VAL A 31 -1.48 15.44 -5.80
C VAL A 31 -2.53 14.34 -6.02
N ARG A 32 -3.15 13.85 -4.94
CA ARG A 32 -4.17 12.79 -5.01
C ARG A 32 -5.43 13.22 -5.75
N THR A 33 -5.86 14.46 -5.55
CA THR A 33 -7.16 14.96 -6.03
C THR A 33 -7.09 15.86 -7.26
N ASP A 34 -5.92 16.32 -7.66
CA ASP A 34 -5.75 17.24 -8.78
C ASP A 34 -6.02 16.55 -10.12
N LYS A 35 -7.06 17.02 -10.80
CA LYS A 35 -7.51 16.48 -12.10
C LYS A 35 -6.47 16.64 -13.22
N ARG A 36 -5.47 17.53 -13.07
CA ARG A 36 -4.39 17.69 -14.06
C ARG A 36 -3.53 16.43 -14.19
N PHE A 37 -3.57 15.54 -13.19
CA PHE A 37 -2.92 14.24 -13.25
C PHE A 37 -3.82 13.12 -13.79
N ASP A 38 -5.05 13.43 -14.21
CA ASP A 38 -5.99 12.48 -14.82
C ASP A 38 -5.82 12.49 -16.35
N SER A 39 -4.64 12.10 -16.84
CA SER A 39 -4.43 12.01 -18.28
C SER A 39 -5.12 10.75 -18.82
N MET A 40 -6.03 10.95 -19.76
CA MET A 40 -6.78 9.87 -20.44
C MET A 40 -5.88 8.92 -21.25
N TRP A 41 -4.62 9.29 -21.47
CA TRP A 41 -3.71 8.57 -22.37
C TRP A 41 -2.66 7.71 -21.64
N GLU A 42 -2.50 7.86 -20.32
CA GLU A 42 -1.36 7.25 -19.61
C GLU A 42 -1.67 5.95 -18.88
N SER A 43 -2.91 5.53 -18.76
CA SER A 43 -3.21 4.21 -18.20
C SER A 43 -4.56 3.67 -18.63
N GLU A 44 -4.60 2.39 -18.95
CA GLU A 44 -5.83 1.63 -19.17
C GLU A 44 -6.79 1.68 -17.97
N ASN A 45 -6.33 2.16 -16.82
CA ASN A 45 -7.04 2.21 -15.55
C ASN A 45 -7.34 3.64 -15.06
N GLY A 46 -7.21 4.67 -15.91
CA GLY A 46 -7.52 6.07 -15.54
C GLY A 46 -6.62 6.67 -14.45
N ARG A 47 -5.44 6.09 -14.21
CA ARG A 47 -4.49 6.58 -13.20
C ARG A 47 -3.23 7.07 -13.88
N SER A 48 -2.92 8.33 -13.69
CA SER A 48 -1.67 8.91 -14.17
C SER A 48 -0.47 8.24 -13.51
N ASN A 49 0.44 7.68 -14.32
CA ASN A 49 1.72 7.16 -13.85
C ASN A 49 2.52 8.22 -13.08
N LEU A 50 2.42 9.48 -13.51
CA LEU A 50 3.04 10.61 -12.82
C LEU A 50 2.45 10.81 -11.42
N ARG A 51 1.12 10.76 -11.26
CA ARG A 51 0.48 10.83 -9.94
C ARG A 51 0.99 9.72 -9.02
N MET A 52 1.03 8.47 -9.51
CA MET A 52 1.50 7.33 -8.73
C MET A 52 2.97 7.48 -8.33
N LEU A 53 3.81 7.97 -9.24
CA LEU A 53 5.22 8.26 -8.95
C LEU A 53 5.37 9.34 -7.87
N LEU A 54 4.64 10.44 -7.98
CA LEU A 54 4.67 11.52 -6.99
C LEU A 54 4.18 11.04 -5.62
N LEU A 55 3.08 10.30 -5.57
CA LEU A 55 2.57 9.71 -4.32
C LEU A 55 3.56 8.73 -3.71
N ALA A 56 4.23 7.91 -4.53
CA ALA A 56 5.28 7.01 -4.06
C ALA A 56 6.45 7.74 -3.40
N ARG A 57 6.77 8.95 -3.88
CA ARG A 57 7.84 9.78 -3.31
C ARG A 57 7.41 10.59 -2.10
N LEU A 58 6.16 11.02 -2.07
CA LEU A 58 5.61 11.85 -0.99
C LEU A 58 5.18 11.04 0.24
N HIS A 59 4.78 9.79 0.08
CA HIS A 59 4.45 8.90 1.18
C HIS A 59 5.69 8.20 1.76
N GLU A 60 5.62 7.86 3.03
CA GLU A 60 6.54 6.87 3.60
C GLU A 60 6.33 5.51 2.94
N PRO A 61 7.38 4.68 2.73
CA PRO A 61 7.28 3.41 2.01
C PRO A 61 6.21 2.47 2.55
N VAL A 62 6.03 2.38 3.86
CA VAL A 62 4.99 1.56 4.52
C VAL A 62 3.59 2.06 4.16
N THR A 63 3.36 3.36 4.26
CA THR A 63 2.07 4.00 3.91
C THR A 63 1.78 3.85 2.41
N TYR A 64 2.77 4.04 1.55
CA TYR A 64 2.61 3.83 0.12
C TYR A 64 2.26 2.39 -0.21
N GLY A 65 2.93 1.40 0.39
CA GLY A 65 2.62 -0.02 0.25
C GLY A 65 1.16 -0.33 0.63
N ALA A 66 0.68 0.22 1.74
CA ALA A 66 -0.71 0.05 2.18
C ALA A 66 -1.73 0.65 1.17
N ILE A 67 -1.44 1.81 0.61
CA ILE A 67 -2.26 2.46 -0.42
C ILE A 67 -2.28 1.62 -1.71
N VAL A 68 -1.13 1.11 -2.14
CA VAL A 68 -1.05 0.24 -3.34
C VAL A 68 -1.88 -1.03 -3.16
N ILE A 69 -1.82 -1.66 -1.99
CA ILE A 69 -2.65 -2.84 -1.68
C ILE A 69 -4.14 -2.50 -1.75
N ASP A 70 -4.56 -1.39 -1.14
CA ASP A 70 -5.97 -0.96 -1.19
C ASP A 70 -6.44 -0.74 -2.64
N HIS A 71 -5.61 -0.11 -3.46
CA HIS A 71 -5.90 0.09 -4.87
C HIS A 71 -5.94 -1.23 -5.66
N ALA A 72 -5.00 -2.13 -5.42
CA ALA A 72 -4.95 -3.43 -6.09
C ALA A 72 -6.21 -4.26 -5.82
N LEU A 73 -6.72 -4.20 -4.59
CA LEU A 73 -7.96 -4.87 -4.20
C LEU A 73 -9.25 -4.19 -4.70
N LYS A 74 -9.16 -2.96 -5.21
CA LYS A 74 -10.28 -2.21 -5.82
C LYS A 74 -10.30 -2.27 -7.34
N ALA A 75 -9.22 -2.66 -7.98
CA ALA A 75 -9.02 -2.57 -9.44
C ALA A 75 -10.02 -3.39 -10.25
N GLY A 76 -10.81 -4.23 -9.61
CA GLY A 76 -11.72 -5.18 -10.20
C GLY A 76 -12.92 -4.65 -10.93
N PHE A 77 -13.22 -3.40 -10.81
CA PHE A 77 -14.41 -2.87 -11.51
C PHE A 77 -14.07 -2.21 -12.87
N LEU A 78 -12.81 -1.85 -13.12
CA LEU A 78 -12.44 -1.08 -14.31
C LEU A 78 -11.18 -1.54 -15.07
N GLY A 79 -10.49 -2.58 -14.64
CA GLY A 79 -9.15 -2.81 -15.20
C GLY A 79 -8.63 -4.23 -15.31
N GLY A 80 -9.43 -5.17 -15.78
CA GLY A 80 -8.84 -6.23 -16.57
C GLY A 80 -8.54 -7.57 -15.91
N GLY A 81 -9.37 -8.05 -15.05
CA GLY A 81 -9.45 -9.48 -14.72
C GLY A 81 -10.88 -9.83 -14.38
N LEU A 82 -11.33 -11.01 -14.72
CA LEU A 82 -12.67 -11.49 -14.38
C LEU A 82 -12.99 -11.44 -12.87
N ASP A 83 -11.96 -11.31 -12.03
CA ASP A 83 -12.05 -11.32 -10.57
C ASP A 83 -11.70 -10.00 -9.89
N GLY A 84 -11.33 -8.99 -10.63
CA GLY A 84 -11.28 -7.64 -10.06
C GLY A 84 -10.11 -7.27 -9.20
N VAL A 85 -9.04 -8.04 -9.13
CA VAL A 85 -7.86 -7.76 -8.32
C VAL A 85 -6.62 -7.61 -9.20
N ASP A 86 -5.79 -6.61 -8.92
CA ASP A 86 -4.46 -6.50 -9.53
C ASP A 86 -3.46 -7.35 -8.75
N GLU A 87 -3.45 -8.67 -9.03
CA GLU A 87 -2.52 -9.63 -8.41
C GLU A 87 -1.05 -9.27 -8.65
N LYS A 88 -0.76 -8.63 -9.79
CA LYS A 88 0.59 -8.20 -10.16
C LYS A 88 1.10 -7.08 -9.24
N ALA A 89 0.25 -6.12 -8.92
CA ALA A 89 0.58 -5.07 -7.96
C ALA A 89 0.74 -5.65 -6.54
N LEU A 90 -0.13 -6.57 -6.11
CA LEU A 90 0.00 -7.27 -4.84
C LEU A 90 1.32 -8.04 -4.75
N SER A 91 1.65 -8.83 -5.78
CA SER A 91 2.89 -9.60 -5.83
C SER A 91 4.13 -8.71 -5.76
N ARG A 92 4.11 -7.54 -6.38
CA ARG A 92 5.22 -6.58 -6.32
C ARG A 92 5.42 -5.99 -4.92
N VAL A 93 4.35 -5.68 -4.22
CA VAL A 93 4.43 -5.13 -2.86
C VAL A 93 4.82 -6.22 -1.86
N LEU A 94 4.15 -7.36 -1.88
CA LEU A 94 4.36 -8.43 -0.90
C LEU A 94 5.63 -9.22 -1.12
N GLY A 95 6.06 -9.37 -2.38
CA GLY A 95 7.23 -10.18 -2.75
C GLY A 95 8.58 -9.45 -2.69
N ARG A 96 8.61 -8.12 -2.57
CA ARG A 96 9.86 -7.33 -2.57
C ARG A 96 10.41 -7.01 -1.20
N HIS A 97 9.62 -7.20 -0.16
CA HIS A 97 9.95 -6.77 1.18
C HIS A 97 10.09 -7.97 2.13
N ASP A 98 10.86 -7.78 3.18
CA ASP A 98 10.94 -8.75 4.26
C ASP A 98 9.61 -8.83 5.05
N LYS A 99 9.45 -9.90 5.83
CA LYS A 99 8.23 -10.17 6.60
C LYS A 99 7.85 -9.03 7.55
N ASN A 100 8.84 -8.42 8.21
CA ASN A 100 8.59 -7.34 9.17
C ASN A 100 8.06 -6.10 8.47
N PHE A 101 8.58 -5.82 7.28
CA PHE A 101 8.13 -4.67 6.49
C PHE A 101 6.70 -4.91 5.95
N VAL A 102 6.42 -6.11 5.44
CA VAL A 102 5.07 -6.48 4.98
C VAL A 102 4.06 -6.45 6.13
N PHE A 103 4.43 -6.91 7.32
CA PHE A 103 3.58 -6.79 8.50
C PHE A 103 3.26 -5.34 8.86
N LYS A 104 4.25 -4.44 8.79
CA LYS A 104 4.03 -3.00 8.98
C LYS A 104 3.07 -2.42 7.93
N ILE A 105 3.19 -2.86 6.68
CA ILE A 105 2.27 -2.46 5.59
C ILE A 105 0.84 -2.93 5.90
N ALA A 106 0.66 -4.20 6.31
CA ALA A 106 -0.65 -4.74 6.65
C ALA A 106 -1.30 -3.99 7.82
N LYS A 107 -0.55 -3.74 8.87
CA LYS A 107 -0.99 -2.94 10.01
C LYS A 107 -1.37 -1.52 9.59
N ARG A 108 -0.53 -0.88 8.78
CA ARG A 108 -0.79 0.47 8.27
C ARG A 108 -2.02 0.54 7.38
N HIS A 109 -2.27 -0.51 6.59
CA HIS A 109 -3.50 -0.63 5.81
C HIS A 109 -4.75 -0.61 6.71
N ASP A 110 -4.75 -1.39 7.79
CA ASP A 110 -5.89 -1.45 8.70
C ASP A 110 -6.09 -0.14 9.49
N GLU A 111 -5.00 0.58 9.79
CA GLU A 111 -5.08 1.94 10.36
C GLU A 111 -5.69 2.95 9.39
N LEU A 112 -5.34 2.88 8.11
CA LEU A 112 -5.86 3.80 7.09
C LEU A 112 -7.29 3.46 6.63
N PHE A 113 -7.66 2.18 6.68
CA PHE A 113 -8.94 1.66 6.20
C PHE A 113 -9.61 0.77 7.25
N PRO A 114 -9.98 1.30 8.42
CA PRO A 114 -10.48 0.52 9.56
C PRO A 114 -11.77 -0.26 9.24
N ASP A 115 -12.60 0.27 8.34
CA ASP A 115 -13.85 -0.40 7.92
C ASP A 115 -13.63 -1.59 6.97
N LYS A 116 -12.39 -1.80 6.55
CA LYS A 116 -12.02 -2.82 5.54
C LYS A 116 -10.72 -3.52 5.91
N PRO A 117 -10.70 -4.32 7.00
CA PRO A 117 -9.50 -5.01 7.44
C PRO A 117 -8.89 -5.87 6.32
N LEU A 118 -7.57 -5.81 6.16
CA LEU A 118 -6.86 -6.43 5.04
C LEU A 118 -7.08 -7.95 4.97
N LYS A 119 -7.06 -8.62 6.13
CA LYS A 119 -7.30 -10.06 6.22
C LYS A 119 -8.63 -10.45 5.59
N GLN A 120 -9.71 -9.78 5.97
CA GLN A 120 -11.06 -10.03 5.43
C GLN A 120 -11.14 -9.72 3.93
N ARG A 121 -10.45 -8.68 3.47
CA ARG A 121 -10.40 -8.35 2.05
C ARG A 121 -9.69 -9.42 1.23
N PHE A 122 -8.58 -9.97 1.72
CA PHE A 122 -7.91 -11.09 1.07
C PHE A 122 -8.79 -12.33 1.01
N GLU A 123 -9.45 -12.68 2.11
CA GLU A 123 -10.36 -13.82 2.17
C GLU A 123 -11.54 -13.70 1.18
N LYS A 124 -12.05 -12.47 1.00
CA LYS A 124 -13.19 -12.19 0.11
C LYS A 124 -12.80 -12.07 -1.35
N SER A 125 -11.67 -11.42 -1.65
CA SER A 125 -11.32 -10.98 -3.00
C SER A 125 -10.30 -11.88 -3.70
N LEU A 126 -9.50 -12.65 -2.95
CA LEU A 126 -8.49 -13.55 -3.50
C LEU A 126 -9.00 -14.99 -3.48
N LYS A 127 -8.42 -15.86 -4.33
CA LYS A 127 -8.80 -17.27 -4.45
C LYS A 127 -7.57 -18.19 -4.46
N GLY A 128 -7.80 -19.46 -4.17
CA GLY A 128 -6.81 -20.53 -4.32
C GLY A 128 -5.49 -20.28 -3.58
N ASP A 129 -4.41 -20.73 -4.20
CA ASP A 129 -3.06 -20.66 -3.63
C ASP A 129 -2.55 -19.22 -3.45
N PHE A 130 -2.98 -18.31 -4.33
CA PHE A 130 -2.60 -16.90 -4.22
C PHE A 130 -3.16 -16.26 -2.95
N ARG A 131 -4.41 -16.56 -2.59
CA ARG A 131 -5.00 -16.16 -1.31
C ARG A 131 -4.23 -16.71 -0.13
N ALA A 132 -3.94 -18.01 -0.14
CA ALA A 132 -3.19 -18.67 0.93
C ALA A 132 -1.79 -18.06 1.09
N ALA A 133 -1.09 -17.78 -0.01
CA ALA A 133 0.20 -17.13 -0.01
C ALA A 133 0.14 -15.71 0.58
N CYS A 134 -0.79 -14.87 0.13
CA CYS A 134 -0.94 -13.50 0.64
C CYS A 134 -1.26 -13.47 2.15
N LEU A 135 -2.16 -14.34 2.61
CA LEU A 135 -2.48 -14.48 4.03
C LEU A 135 -1.27 -14.98 4.83
N GLY A 136 -0.54 -15.96 4.32
CA GLY A 136 0.67 -16.49 4.94
C GLY A 136 1.79 -15.46 5.07
N ILE A 137 2.01 -14.65 4.04
CA ILE A 137 3.04 -13.62 4.03
C ILE A 137 2.68 -12.48 5.01
N CYS A 138 1.42 -12.04 5.02
CA CYS A 138 0.99 -10.89 5.84
C CYS A 138 0.72 -11.27 7.31
N PHE A 139 0.20 -12.47 7.57
CA PHE A 139 -0.36 -12.82 8.88
C PHE A 139 0.16 -14.16 9.44
N GLY A 140 0.53 -15.13 8.60
CA GLY A 140 0.87 -16.48 9.03
C GLY A 140 2.15 -16.59 9.85
N ALA A 141 3.12 -15.72 9.62
CA ALA A 141 4.39 -15.75 10.35
C ALA A 141 4.26 -15.32 11.83
N ASN A 142 3.28 -14.45 12.11
CA ASN A 142 3.05 -13.97 13.47
C ASN A 142 2.26 -14.98 14.32
N GLU A 143 1.33 -15.71 13.71
CA GLU A 143 0.61 -16.77 14.38
C GLU A 143 1.53 -17.97 14.71
N SER A 144 2.44 -18.34 13.78
CA SER A 144 3.39 -19.42 14.02
C SER A 144 4.48 -19.06 15.01
N ASP A 145 4.97 -17.81 15.02
CA ASP A 145 5.97 -17.36 15.97
C ASP A 145 5.39 -17.18 17.38
N LEU A 146 4.16 -16.73 17.51
CA LEU A 146 3.43 -16.69 18.78
C LEU A 146 3.10 -18.07 19.32
N SER A 147 2.70 -19.04 18.48
CA SER A 147 2.46 -20.41 18.89
C SER A 147 3.76 -21.12 19.28
N ARG A 148 4.88 -20.89 18.59
CA ARG A 148 6.21 -21.41 18.97
C ARG A 148 6.72 -20.85 20.29
N VAL A 149 6.50 -19.57 20.57
CA VAL A 149 6.82 -18.96 21.86
C VAL A 149 5.92 -19.54 22.97
N GLY A 150 4.64 -19.79 22.68
CA GLY A 150 3.72 -20.44 23.58
C GLY A 150 4.09 -21.91 23.88
N GLU A 151 4.48 -22.69 22.88
CA GLU A 151 4.95 -24.08 23.01
C GLU A 151 6.31 -24.16 23.71
N ALA A 152 7.25 -23.24 23.41
CA ALA A 152 8.53 -23.19 24.11
C ALA A 152 8.40 -22.77 25.58
N ALA A 153 7.43 -21.94 25.93
CA ALA A 153 7.13 -21.54 27.32
C ALA A 153 6.30 -22.58 28.08
N GLY A 154 5.59 -23.50 27.41
CA GLY A 154 4.79 -24.55 28.00
C GLY A 154 5.45 -25.94 28.06
N GLY A 155 6.71 -26.07 27.66
CA GLY A 155 7.45 -27.32 27.48
C GLY A 155 8.37 -27.71 28.66
N GLU A 156 8.18 -27.14 29.83
CA GLU A 156 8.86 -27.63 31.06
C GLU A 156 7.87 -28.28 32.00
#